data_e7a9463e82b0f858cbbb0a013ec0e020
#
_entry.id   e7a9463e82b0f858cbbb0a013ec0e020
#
_cell.length_a   1.000
_cell.length_b   1.000
_cell.length_c   1.000
_cell.angle_alpha   90.00
_cell.angle_beta   90.00
_cell.angle_gamma   90.00
#
_symmetry.space_group_name_H-M   'P 1'
#
loop_
_entity.id
_entity.type
_entity.pdbx_description
1 polymer ?
#
loop_
_entity_poly.entity_id
_entity_poly.type
_entity_poly.pdbx_seq_one_letter_code
_entity_poly.pdbx_strand_id
1 'polypeptide(L)'
;FPDEQSERIQDKIDRGGGRLFTPGFLCGFYADTADVPPEVYDQCRQRNIRIVDATCPFVLKIHRLVEQYSREGYHIIIIGNETHPEVEGIKGWSDPAETSVIGTCEEAEKFTLSSEKKVCIVSQTTFNYNKFQELVEIVNEKGYDIIVLNTICNATEERQTEAERIAKEVDAMIVIGGRASSNTQKLFEICKKECENTYYIQTIKDLDLTRLKSTDNVGITAGASTPNNIIEEVQKNVRNEF
;
A
#
# COMPACT_ATOMS: atom_id res chain seq x y z
N PHE A 1 -7.37 -29.74 -10.62
CA PHE A 1 -8.27 -28.67 -11.01
C PHE A 1 -8.15 -28.50 -12.52
N PRO A 2 -9.18 -28.71 -13.29
CA PRO A 2 -9.17 -28.32 -14.68
C PRO A 2 -10.36 -27.40 -14.93
N ASP A 3 -10.16 -26.11 -14.91
CA ASP A 3 -11.04 -25.16 -15.56
C ASP A 3 -10.56 -23.71 -15.39
N GLU A 4 -11.15 -22.79 -16.13
CA GLU A 4 -10.89 -21.36 -16.08
C GLU A 4 -10.96 -20.74 -14.66
N GLN A 5 -11.68 -21.36 -13.73
CA GLN A 5 -11.80 -20.86 -12.36
C GLN A 5 -10.57 -21.20 -11.51
N SER A 6 -9.91 -22.32 -11.79
CA SER A 6 -8.63 -22.68 -11.14
C SER A 6 -7.51 -21.76 -11.60
N GLU A 7 -7.48 -21.39 -12.88
CA GLU A 7 -6.54 -20.43 -13.43
C GLU A 7 -6.76 -19.05 -12.82
N ARG A 8 -8.01 -18.62 -12.59
CA ARG A 8 -8.33 -17.35 -11.92
C ARG A 8 -7.92 -17.33 -10.46
N ILE A 9 -8.06 -18.43 -9.73
CA ILE A 9 -7.59 -18.53 -8.34
C ILE A 9 -6.07 -18.51 -8.32
N GLN A 10 -5.41 -19.27 -9.20
CA GLN A 10 -3.96 -19.29 -9.31
C GLN A 10 -3.40 -17.92 -9.69
N ASP A 11 -4.02 -17.24 -10.65
CA ASP A 11 -3.64 -15.89 -11.08
C ASP A 11 -3.79 -14.86 -9.93
N LYS A 12 -4.84 -14.96 -9.11
CA LYS A 12 -4.99 -14.14 -7.90
C LYS A 12 -3.98 -14.48 -6.81
N ILE A 13 -3.63 -15.75 -6.64
CA ILE A 13 -2.56 -16.21 -5.74
C ILE A 13 -1.22 -15.62 -6.18
N ASP A 14 -0.91 -15.71 -7.47
CA ASP A 14 0.36 -15.26 -8.03
C ASP A 14 0.51 -13.72 -7.98
N ARG A 15 -0.59 -12.98 -8.12
CA ARG A 15 -0.61 -11.52 -7.96
C ARG A 15 -0.58 -11.06 -6.51
N GLY A 16 -1.23 -11.79 -5.60
CA GLY A 16 -1.40 -11.41 -4.19
C GLY A 16 -0.33 -11.97 -3.24
N GLY A 17 0.71 -12.65 -3.74
CA GLY A 17 1.74 -13.28 -2.89
C GLY A 17 1.26 -14.51 -2.10
N GLY A 18 0.01 -14.95 -2.31
CA GLY A 18 -0.53 -16.17 -1.71
C GLY A 18 0.07 -17.42 -2.34
N ARG A 19 0.20 -18.49 -1.54
CA ARG A 19 0.69 -19.79 -2.02
C ARG A 19 -0.31 -20.91 -1.76
N LEU A 20 -0.60 -21.69 -2.79
CA LEU A 20 -1.37 -22.91 -2.66
C LEU A 20 -0.45 -24.06 -2.24
N PHE A 21 -0.66 -24.62 -1.05
CA PHE A 21 0.05 -25.81 -0.60
C PHE A 21 -0.81 -27.05 -0.82
N THR A 22 -0.28 -28.02 -1.56
CA THR A 22 -0.86 -29.35 -1.74
C THR A 22 0.07 -30.41 -1.19
N PRO A 23 0.13 -30.69 0.12
CA PRO A 23 0.75 -31.88 0.64
C PRO A 23 -0.33 -32.93 0.88
N GLY A 24 -0.45 -33.90 0.02
CA GLY A 24 -1.31 -35.08 0.23
C GLY A 24 -2.80 -34.72 0.31
N PHE A 25 -3.47 -34.98 1.41
CA PHE A 25 -4.90 -34.82 1.61
C PHE A 25 -5.34 -33.42 2.15
N LEU A 26 -4.44 -32.46 2.33
CA LEU A 26 -4.75 -31.13 2.85
C LEU A 26 -4.39 -30.08 1.80
N CYS A 27 -5.40 -29.53 1.14
CA CYS A 27 -5.28 -28.33 0.30
C CYS A 27 -5.46 -27.10 1.20
N GLY A 28 -4.45 -26.23 1.28
CA GLY A 28 -4.50 -25.00 2.06
C GLY A 28 -4.11 -23.80 1.20
N PHE A 29 -4.81 -22.69 1.40
CA PHE A 29 -4.48 -21.39 0.82
C PHE A 29 -3.84 -20.51 1.89
N TYR A 30 -2.71 -19.91 1.58
CA TYR A 30 -2.03 -18.96 2.44
C TYR A 30 -2.08 -17.57 1.79
N ALA A 31 -2.77 -16.64 2.42
CA ALA A 31 -2.79 -15.26 2.04
C ALA A 31 -1.94 -14.47 3.04
N ASP A 32 -0.89 -13.84 2.57
CA ASP A 32 0.01 -13.02 3.38
C ASP A 32 -0.16 -11.51 3.13
N THR A 33 -1.10 -11.16 2.27
CA THR A 33 -1.36 -9.79 1.86
C THR A 33 -2.84 -9.41 1.92
N ALA A 34 -3.09 -8.12 1.88
CA ALA A 34 -4.38 -7.45 1.99
C ALA A 34 -5.41 -7.75 0.88
N ASP A 35 -5.17 -8.71 0.02
CA ASP A 35 -5.70 -8.74 -1.34
C ASP A 35 -6.80 -9.78 -1.56
N VAL A 36 -7.38 -10.33 -0.48
CA VAL A 36 -8.34 -11.42 -0.61
C VAL A 36 -9.78 -10.91 -0.48
N PRO A 37 -10.51 -10.77 -1.58
CA PRO A 37 -11.92 -10.40 -1.55
C PRO A 37 -12.78 -11.56 -1.01
N PRO A 38 -14.01 -11.27 -0.52
CA PRO A 38 -14.90 -12.26 0.09
C PRO A 38 -15.15 -13.49 -0.76
N GLU A 39 -15.19 -13.34 -2.08
CA GLU A 39 -15.48 -14.44 -3.02
C GLU A 39 -14.43 -15.55 -2.96
N VAL A 40 -13.18 -15.22 -2.65
CA VAL A 40 -12.10 -16.23 -2.50
C VAL A 40 -12.35 -17.06 -1.25
N TYR A 41 -12.76 -16.44 -0.13
CA TYR A 41 -13.12 -17.16 1.08
C TYR A 41 -14.30 -18.11 0.82
N ASP A 42 -15.31 -17.67 0.09
CA ASP A 42 -16.49 -18.47 -0.24
C ASP A 42 -16.14 -19.64 -1.15
N GLN A 43 -15.31 -19.44 -2.17
CA GLN A 43 -14.83 -20.50 -3.05
C GLN A 43 -14.01 -21.54 -2.28
N CYS A 44 -13.16 -21.12 -1.33
CA CYS A 44 -12.42 -22.02 -0.48
C CYS A 44 -13.35 -22.84 0.42
N ARG A 45 -14.37 -22.23 1.03
CA ARG A 45 -15.39 -22.91 1.84
C ARG A 45 -16.15 -23.96 1.03
N GLN A 46 -16.64 -23.58 -0.15
CA GLN A 46 -17.39 -24.49 -1.05
C GLN A 46 -16.57 -25.70 -1.48
N ARG A 47 -15.25 -25.56 -1.55
CA ARG A 47 -14.32 -26.65 -1.97
C ARG A 47 -13.66 -27.37 -0.80
N ASN A 48 -14.09 -27.13 0.44
CA ASN A 48 -13.45 -27.66 1.66
C ASN A 48 -11.94 -27.37 1.73
N ILE A 49 -11.48 -26.24 1.21
CA ILE A 49 -10.09 -25.80 1.31
C ILE A 49 -9.92 -25.08 2.65
N ARG A 50 -8.97 -25.56 3.46
CA ARG A 50 -8.62 -24.86 4.70
C ARG A 50 -7.86 -23.57 4.38
N ILE A 51 -8.39 -22.46 4.85
CA ILE A 51 -7.72 -21.15 4.75
C ILE A 51 -6.87 -20.95 6.00
N VAL A 52 -5.61 -20.53 5.78
CA VAL A 52 -4.77 -19.93 6.82
C VAL A 52 -4.66 -18.46 6.45
N ASP A 53 -5.48 -17.65 7.10
CA ASP A 53 -5.51 -16.21 6.87
C ASP A 53 -4.39 -15.55 7.68
N ALA A 54 -3.39 -15.02 6.97
CA ALA A 54 -2.28 -14.27 7.54
C ALA A 54 -2.37 -12.78 7.20
N THR A 55 -3.56 -12.32 6.80
CA THR A 55 -3.81 -10.90 6.54
C THR A 55 -3.53 -10.08 7.79
N CYS A 56 -2.82 -8.96 7.63
CA CYS A 56 -2.53 -8.05 8.71
C CYS A 56 -3.82 -7.66 9.46
N PRO A 57 -3.88 -7.74 10.80
CA PRO A 57 -5.07 -7.37 11.57
C PRO A 57 -5.58 -5.95 11.29
N PHE A 58 -4.67 -5.05 10.92
CA PHE A 58 -5.03 -3.69 10.54
C PHE A 58 -5.84 -3.65 9.23
N VAL A 59 -5.43 -4.43 8.24
CA VAL A 59 -6.15 -4.55 6.96
C VAL A 59 -7.51 -5.24 7.16
N LEU A 60 -7.57 -6.30 7.97
CA LEU A 60 -8.85 -6.92 8.34
C LEU A 60 -9.81 -5.92 9.01
N LYS A 61 -9.28 -4.96 9.78
CA LYS A 61 -10.08 -3.88 10.34
C LYS A 61 -10.65 -2.98 9.24
N ILE A 62 -9.86 -2.66 8.21
CA ILE A 62 -10.32 -1.85 7.06
C ILE A 62 -11.46 -2.57 6.34
N HIS A 63 -11.30 -3.85 6.04
CA HIS A 63 -12.34 -4.65 5.39
C HIS A 63 -13.66 -4.60 6.16
N ARG A 64 -13.63 -4.78 7.50
CA ARG A 64 -14.82 -4.72 8.35
C ARG A 64 -15.47 -3.33 8.35
N LEU A 65 -14.68 -2.27 8.40
CA LEU A 65 -15.17 -0.90 8.35
C LEU A 65 -15.84 -0.61 7.02
N VAL A 66 -15.20 -0.97 5.91
CA VAL A 66 -15.74 -0.79 4.56
C VAL A 66 -17.05 -1.58 4.38
N GLU A 67 -17.09 -2.84 4.81
CA GLU A 67 -18.30 -3.67 4.78
C GLU A 67 -19.43 -3.03 5.61
N GLN A 68 -19.12 -2.55 6.82
CA GLN A 68 -20.09 -1.91 7.70
C GLN A 68 -20.69 -0.66 7.05
N TYR A 69 -19.87 0.30 6.63
CA TYR A 69 -20.36 1.55 6.06
C TYR A 69 -21.07 1.35 4.71
N SER A 70 -20.60 0.39 3.89
CA SER A 70 -21.30 0.00 2.66
C SER A 70 -22.70 -0.54 2.95
N ARG A 71 -22.88 -1.40 3.97
CA ARG A 71 -24.19 -1.89 4.41
C ARG A 71 -25.08 -0.80 5.02
N GLU A 72 -24.49 0.21 5.61
CA GLU A 72 -25.19 1.39 6.14
C GLU A 72 -25.61 2.39 5.03
N GLY A 73 -25.27 2.09 3.77
CA GLY A 73 -25.67 2.89 2.60
C GLY A 73 -24.75 4.08 2.30
N TYR A 74 -23.55 4.10 2.86
CA TYR A 74 -22.55 5.09 2.50
C TYR A 74 -21.95 4.79 1.14
N HIS A 75 -21.63 5.84 0.40
CA HIS A 75 -20.71 5.74 -0.74
C HIS A 75 -19.29 5.62 -0.22
N ILE A 76 -18.56 4.59 -0.65
CA ILE A 76 -17.19 4.34 -0.20
C ILE A 76 -16.21 5.00 -1.17
N ILE A 77 -15.34 5.85 -0.66
CA ILE A 77 -14.18 6.37 -1.39
C ILE A 77 -12.93 5.69 -0.86
N ILE A 78 -12.20 5.02 -1.75
CA ILE A 78 -10.91 4.41 -1.44
C ILE A 78 -9.83 5.32 -2.03
N ILE A 79 -9.06 6.00 -1.18
CA ILE A 79 -7.91 6.77 -1.62
C ILE A 79 -6.71 5.84 -1.81
N GLY A 80 -6.31 5.65 -3.07
CA GLY A 80 -5.27 4.68 -3.42
C GLY A 80 -5.02 4.58 -4.92
N ASN A 81 -4.16 3.63 -5.30
CA ASN A 81 -3.96 3.27 -6.70
C ASN A 81 -4.96 2.18 -7.08
N GLU A 82 -5.82 2.44 -8.06
CA GLU A 82 -6.89 1.53 -8.47
C GLU A 82 -6.40 0.13 -8.87
N THR A 83 -5.21 0.04 -9.46
CA THR A 83 -4.62 -1.24 -9.90
C THR A 83 -3.82 -1.95 -8.80
N HIS A 84 -3.78 -1.40 -7.59
CA HIS A 84 -3.06 -2.02 -6.50
C HIS A 84 -3.88 -3.15 -5.88
N PRO A 85 -3.32 -4.35 -5.66
CA PRO A 85 -4.03 -5.49 -5.11
C PRO A 85 -4.79 -5.18 -3.81
N GLU A 86 -4.18 -4.43 -2.87
CA GLU A 86 -4.84 -4.01 -1.63
C GLU A 86 -6.13 -3.22 -1.90
N VAL A 87 -6.13 -2.32 -2.88
CA VAL A 87 -7.31 -1.53 -3.26
C VAL A 87 -8.38 -2.44 -3.88
N GLU A 88 -7.98 -3.38 -4.73
CA GLU A 88 -8.90 -4.41 -5.26
C GLU A 88 -9.50 -5.26 -4.13
N GLY A 89 -8.69 -5.65 -3.15
CA GLY A 89 -9.14 -6.37 -1.96
C GLY A 89 -10.17 -5.57 -1.16
N ILE A 90 -9.90 -4.31 -0.87
CA ILE A 90 -10.82 -3.41 -0.14
C ILE A 90 -12.14 -3.24 -0.91
N LYS A 91 -12.09 -3.03 -2.24
CA LYS A 91 -13.30 -2.91 -3.10
C LYS A 91 -14.21 -4.11 -2.97
N GLY A 92 -13.67 -5.32 -2.82
CA GLY A 92 -14.45 -6.54 -2.68
C GLY A 92 -15.34 -6.59 -1.44
N TRP A 93 -15.14 -5.72 -0.45
CA TRP A 93 -15.96 -5.64 0.77
C TRP A 93 -17.04 -4.56 0.72
N SER A 94 -17.20 -3.88 -0.39
CA SER A 94 -18.21 -2.83 -0.61
C SER A 94 -19.08 -3.12 -1.82
N ASP A 95 -20.22 -2.42 -1.93
CA ASP A 95 -21.02 -2.45 -3.16
C ASP A 95 -20.24 -1.77 -4.29
N PRO A 96 -19.94 -2.48 -5.40
CA PRO A 96 -19.19 -1.87 -6.51
C PRO A 96 -19.90 -0.67 -7.15
N ALA A 97 -21.24 -0.60 -7.10
CA ALA A 97 -22.02 0.51 -7.63
C ALA A 97 -21.89 1.78 -6.75
N GLU A 98 -21.54 1.60 -5.48
CA GLU A 98 -21.41 2.65 -4.47
C GLU A 98 -19.96 2.81 -4.00
N THR A 99 -18.98 2.50 -4.87
CA THR A 99 -17.56 2.58 -4.53
C THR A 99 -16.79 3.31 -5.60
N SER A 100 -15.96 4.25 -5.19
CA SER A 100 -15.05 5.00 -6.06
C SER A 100 -13.62 4.91 -5.55
N VAL A 101 -12.66 4.86 -6.46
CA VAL A 101 -11.23 4.96 -6.13
C VAL A 101 -10.73 6.32 -6.60
N ILE A 102 -9.98 7.01 -5.75
CA ILE A 102 -9.39 8.32 -6.03
C ILE A 102 -7.90 8.26 -5.68
N GLY A 103 -7.03 8.48 -6.65
CA GLY A 103 -5.58 8.49 -6.46
C GLY A 103 -4.91 9.83 -6.77
N THR A 104 -5.65 10.78 -7.38
CA THR A 104 -5.13 12.07 -7.86
C THR A 104 -6.07 13.22 -7.52
N CYS A 105 -5.52 14.45 -7.44
CA CYS A 105 -6.32 15.66 -7.21
C CYS A 105 -7.34 15.87 -8.34
N GLU A 106 -6.95 15.59 -9.59
CA GLU A 106 -7.85 15.70 -10.74
C GLU A 106 -9.05 14.74 -10.64
N GLU A 107 -8.85 13.52 -10.15
CA GLU A 107 -9.95 12.57 -9.89
C GLU A 107 -10.84 13.05 -8.75
N ALA A 108 -10.26 13.59 -7.67
CA ALA A 108 -11.00 14.17 -6.55
C ALA A 108 -11.84 15.38 -6.99
N GLU A 109 -11.30 16.25 -7.82
CA GLU A 109 -12.01 17.41 -8.39
C GLU A 109 -13.18 16.99 -9.29
N LYS A 110 -13.01 15.95 -10.10
CA LYS A 110 -14.04 15.43 -11.00
C LYS A 110 -15.11 14.57 -10.29
N PHE A 111 -14.80 14.08 -9.10
CA PHE A 111 -15.72 13.25 -8.35
C PHE A 111 -17.01 14.00 -8.00
N THR A 112 -18.16 13.39 -8.31
CA THR A 112 -19.49 13.93 -8.03
C THR A 112 -20.45 12.84 -7.60
N LEU A 113 -21.24 13.13 -6.58
CA LEU A 113 -22.35 12.29 -6.11
C LEU A 113 -23.63 13.11 -6.01
N SER A 114 -24.79 12.43 -5.93
CA SER A 114 -26.02 13.07 -5.52
C SER A 114 -25.88 13.60 -4.08
N SER A 115 -26.37 14.81 -3.82
CA SER A 115 -26.17 15.57 -2.57
C SER A 115 -26.72 14.92 -1.29
N GLU A 116 -27.51 13.87 -1.41
CA GLU A 116 -28.13 13.19 -0.26
C GLU A 116 -27.32 11.98 0.25
N LYS A 117 -26.25 11.59 -0.45
CA LYS A 117 -25.44 10.43 -0.06
C LYS A 117 -24.40 10.79 0.97
N LYS A 118 -24.29 9.97 2.00
CA LYS A 118 -23.18 9.99 2.95
C LYS A 118 -21.97 9.30 2.36
N VAL A 119 -20.79 9.80 2.69
CA VAL A 119 -19.52 9.32 2.15
C VAL A 119 -18.64 8.79 3.28
N CYS A 120 -18.06 7.63 3.09
CA CYS A 120 -17.01 7.11 3.95
C CYS A 120 -15.69 7.02 3.17
N ILE A 121 -14.67 7.71 3.63
CA ILE A 121 -13.35 7.74 3.01
C ILE A 121 -12.41 6.82 3.79
N VAL A 122 -11.79 5.89 3.09
CA VAL A 122 -10.68 5.04 3.56
C VAL A 122 -9.48 5.21 2.63
N SER A 123 -8.32 4.69 3.01
CA SER A 123 -7.11 4.75 2.18
C SER A 123 -6.40 3.40 2.09
N GLN A 124 -5.64 3.21 1.02
CA GLN A 124 -4.60 2.21 0.94
C GLN A 124 -3.58 2.40 2.06
N THR A 125 -3.18 1.32 2.74
CA THR A 125 -2.33 1.40 3.96
C THR A 125 -0.96 2.00 3.73
N THR A 126 -0.46 1.95 2.50
CA THR A 126 0.85 2.49 2.09
C THR A 126 0.75 3.80 1.30
N PHE A 127 -0.41 4.46 1.30
CA PHE A 127 -0.59 5.72 0.58
C PHE A 127 0.24 6.86 1.20
N ASN A 128 0.52 7.90 0.42
CA ASN A 128 1.22 9.09 0.92
C ASN A 128 0.29 9.89 1.84
N TYR A 129 0.72 10.11 3.09
CA TYR A 129 -0.10 10.78 4.11
C TYR A 129 -0.48 12.22 3.72
N ASN A 130 0.48 13.03 3.25
CA ASN A 130 0.20 14.41 2.88
C ASN A 130 -0.78 14.48 1.69
N LYS A 131 -0.59 13.61 0.70
CA LYS A 131 -1.50 13.51 -0.44
C LYS A 131 -2.90 13.02 -0.04
N PHE A 132 -3.00 12.13 0.94
CA PHE A 132 -4.29 11.71 1.50
C PHE A 132 -5.05 12.90 2.09
N GLN A 133 -4.37 13.73 2.89
CA GLN A 133 -4.97 14.93 3.48
C GLN A 133 -5.48 15.90 2.39
N GLU A 134 -4.66 16.16 1.38
CA GLU A 134 -5.02 17.02 0.24
C GLU A 134 -6.27 16.50 -0.49
N LEU A 135 -6.35 15.20 -0.78
CA LEU A 135 -7.49 14.60 -1.47
C LEU A 135 -8.76 14.65 -0.61
N VAL A 136 -8.62 14.43 0.71
CA VAL A 136 -9.74 14.55 1.66
C VAL A 136 -10.27 15.97 1.69
N GLU A 137 -9.40 16.99 1.70
CA GLU A 137 -9.79 18.41 1.66
C GLU A 137 -10.59 18.73 0.40
N ILE A 138 -10.11 18.32 -0.79
CA ILE A 138 -10.82 18.54 -2.05
C ILE A 138 -12.22 17.91 -2.04
N VAL A 139 -12.35 16.69 -1.52
CA VAL A 139 -13.66 16.01 -1.45
C VAL A 139 -14.57 16.70 -0.41
N ASN A 140 -14.01 17.17 0.71
CA ASN A 140 -14.76 17.83 1.78
C ASN A 140 -15.33 19.18 1.32
N GLU A 141 -14.61 19.95 0.49
CA GLU A 141 -15.05 21.21 -0.07
C GLU A 141 -16.32 21.09 -0.95
N LYS A 142 -16.66 19.88 -1.39
CA LYS A 142 -17.88 19.61 -2.17
C LYS A 142 -19.16 19.55 -1.33
N GLY A 143 -19.04 19.59 0.01
CA GLY A 143 -20.18 19.72 0.92
C GLY A 143 -20.95 18.42 1.18
N TYR A 144 -20.34 17.26 0.95
CA TYR A 144 -20.93 15.96 1.33
C TYR A 144 -20.89 15.73 2.86
N ASP A 145 -21.78 14.88 3.36
CA ASP A 145 -21.69 14.35 4.73
C ASP A 145 -20.63 13.25 4.77
N ILE A 146 -19.43 13.59 5.25
CA ILE A 146 -18.23 12.76 5.12
C ILE A 146 -17.77 12.21 6.46
N ILE A 147 -17.49 10.91 6.51
CA ILE A 147 -16.69 10.27 7.56
C ILE A 147 -15.34 9.92 6.97
N VAL A 148 -14.26 10.43 7.58
CA VAL A 148 -12.88 10.12 7.18
C VAL A 148 -12.28 9.13 8.16
N LEU A 149 -11.91 7.96 7.65
CA LEU A 149 -11.19 6.94 8.40
C LEU A 149 -9.75 6.90 7.87
N ASN A 150 -8.81 7.51 8.60
CA ASN A 150 -7.40 7.37 8.24
C ASN A 150 -6.97 5.91 8.45
N THR A 151 -6.84 5.19 7.34
CA THR A 151 -6.43 3.79 7.30
C THR A 151 -5.01 3.61 6.76
N ILE A 152 -4.23 4.68 6.68
CA ILE A 152 -2.78 4.58 6.47
C ILE A 152 -2.18 3.90 7.70
N CYS A 153 -1.33 2.89 7.48
CA CYS A 153 -0.69 2.18 8.58
C CYS A 153 0.23 3.13 9.37
N ASN A 154 0.10 3.17 10.71
CA ASN A 154 0.91 4.05 11.56
C ASN A 154 2.42 3.90 11.28
N ALA A 155 2.89 2.66 11.11
CA ALA A 155 4.29 2.40 10.76
C ALA A 155 4.69 2.99 9.39
N THR A 156 3.73 3.13 8.48
CA THR A 156 3.95 3.81 7.18
C THR A 156 4.01 5.31 7.38
N GLU A 157 3.08 5.88 8.14
CA GLU A 157 3.02 7.31 8.44
C GLU A 157 4.28 7.78 9.19
N GLU A 158 4.67 7.09 10.26
CA GLU A 158 5.90 7.37 11.03
C GLU A 158 7.13 7.34 10.13
N ARG A 159 7.26 6.31 9.29
CA ARG A 159 8.39 6.16 8.35
C ARG A 159 8.42 7.26 7.30
N GLN A 160 7.28 7.66 6.77
CA GLN A 160 7.18 8.74 5.79
C GLN A 160 7.58 10.09 6.42
N THR A 161 7.05 10.38 7.61
CA THR A 161 7.35 11.62 8.35
C THR A 161 8.84 11.70 8.71
N GLU A 162 9.42 10.61 9.20
CA GLU A 162 10.84 10.56 9.52
C GLU A 162 11.71 10.71 8.27
N ALA A 163 11.38 10.03 7.19
CA ALA A 163 12.11 10.11 5.92
C ALA A 163 12.07 11.54 5.34
N GLU A 164 10.92 12.21 5.40
CA GLU A 164 10.78 13.61 5.00
C GLU A 164 11.64 14.54 5.84
N ARG A 165 11.61 14.37 7.17
CA ARG A 165 12.43 15.15 8.10
C ARG A 165 13.92 15.00 7.80
N ILE A 166 14.40 13.76 7.65
CA ILE A 166 15.81 13.47 7.35
C ILE A 166 16.18 14.07 6.00
N ALA A 167 15.34 13.91 4.97
CA ALA A 167 15.62 14.43 3.63
C ALA A 167 15.80 15.95 3.58
N LYS A 168 15.16 16.70 4.48
CA LYS A 168 15.35 18.17 4.63
C LYS A 168 16.68 18.56 5.27
N GLU A 169 17.34 17.65 5.98
CA GLU A 169 18.53 17.92 6.79
C GLU A 169 19.83 17.40 6.16
N VAL A 170 19.74 16.62 5.06
CA VAL A 170 20.89 15.93 4.47
C VAL A 170 21.19 16.40 3.04
N ASP A 171 22.44 16.18 2.60
CA ASP A 171 22.92 16.53 1.26
C ASP A 171 22.59 15.45 0.22
N ALA A 172 22.46 14.20 0.67
CA ALA A 172 22.07 13.08 -0.15
C ALA A 172 21.17 12.10 0.62
N MET A 173 20.22 11.46 -0.08
CA MET A 173 19.28 10.50 0.49
C MET A 173 19.33 9.18 -0.25
N ILE A 174 19.40 8.06 0.47
CA ILE A 174 19.37 6.72 -0.09
C ILE A 174 18.10 6.02 0.38
N VAL A 175 17.27 5.60 -0.58
CA VAL A 175 16.04 4.86 -0.32
C VAL A 175 16.22 3.43 -0.81
N ILE A 176 16.18 2.46 0.13
CA ILE A 176 16.48 1.05 -0.13
C ILE A 176 15.18 0.25 -0.20
N GLY A 177 14.97 -0.52 -1.28
CA GLY A 177 13.88 -1.50 -1.36
C GLY A 177 13.49 -1.88 -2.78
N GLY A 178 12.54 -2.79 -2.88
CA GLY A 178 12.08 -3.33 -4.17
C GLY A 178 11.34 -2.28 -5.00
N ARG A 179 11.61 -2.25 -6.30
CA ARG A 179 10.98 -1.29 -7.24
C ARG A 179 9.46 -1.48 -7.37
N ALA A 180 8.96 -2.70 -7.11
CA ALA A 180 7.53 -2.99 -7.09
C ALA A 180 6.85 -2.66 -5.75
N SER A 181 7.62 -2.29 -4.71
CA SER A 181 7.07 -1.98 -3.39
C SER A 181 6.45 -0.58 -3.37
N SER A 182 5.12 -0.52 -3.23
CA SER A 182 4.36 0.74 -3.11
C SER A 182 4.91 1.62 -1.98
N ASN A 183 5.17 1.06 -0.80
CA ASN A 183 5.75 1.80 0.33
C ASN A 183 7.12 2.39 0.00
N THR A 184 8.01 1.64 -0.69
CA THR A 184 9.34 2.16 -1.04
C THR A 184 9.27 3.25 -2.10
N GLN A 185 8.37 3.12 -3.09
CA GLN A 185 8.13 4.16 -4.09
C GLN A 185 7.67 5.48 -3.43
N LYS A 186 6.76 5.39 -2.46
CA LYS A 186 6.27 6.58 -1.74
C LYS A 186 7.37 7.24 -0.90
N LEU A 187 8.21 6.47 -0.22
CA LEU A 187 9.39 7.00 0.47
C LEU A 187 10.33 7.73 -0.48
N PHE A 188 10.58 7.14 -1.66
CA PHE A 188 11.41 7.78 -2.67
C PHE A 188 10.81 9.11 -3.17
N GLU A 189 9.51 9.14 -3.47
CA GLU A 189 8.80 10.36 -3.90
C GLU A 189 8.93 11.47 -2.85
N ILE A 190 8.72 11.13 -1.57
CA ILE A 190 8.82 12.07 -0.44
C ILE A 190 10.25 12.59 -0.31
N CYS A 191 11.24 11.71 -0.25
CA CYS A 191 12.64 12.11 -0.12
C CYS A 191 13.10 12.95 -1.31
N LYS A 192 12.72 12.57 -2.54
CA LYS A 192 13.10 13.27 -3.78
C LYS A 192 12.56 14.68 -3.85
N LYS A 193 11.40 14.94 -3.25
CA LYS A 193 10.79 16.27 -3.18
C LYS A 193 11.64 17.24 -2.31
N GLU A 194 12.22 16.72 -1.22
CA GLU A 194 12.94 17.53 -0.25
C GLU A 194 14.47 17.52 -0.49
N CYS A 195 15.02 16.43 -1.05
CA CYS A 195 16.45 16.26 -1.35
C CYS A 195 16.65 15.92 -2.83
N GLU A 196 17.28 16.81 -3.59
CA GLU A 196 17.54 16.59 -5.01
C GLU A 196 18.41 15.37 -5.27
N ASN A 197 19.40 15.11 -4.42
CA ASN A 197 20.31 13.97 -4.52
C ASN A 197 19.72 12.72 -3.87
N THR A 198 18.54 12.29 -4.28
CA THR A 198 17.90 11.07 -3.76
C THR A 198 18.10 9.90 -4.71
N TYR A 199 18.63 8.79 -4.18
CA TYR A 199 18.95 7.56 -4.88
C TYR A 199 18.01 6.44 -4.46
N TYR A 200 17.37 5.77 -5.44
CA TYR A 200 16.53 4.60 -5.21
C TYR A 200 17.29 3.34 -5.61
N ILE A 201 17.59 2.49 -4.64
CA ILE A 201 18.39 1.29 -4.83
C ILE A 201 17.69 0.05 -4.27
N GLN A 202 17.99 -1.12 -4.83
CA GLN A 202 17.60 -2.40 -4.25
C GLN A 202 18.76 -3.02 -3.47
N THR A 203 19.98 -2.83 -3.95
CA THR A 203 21.22 -3.30 -3.34
C THR A 203 22.31 -2.24 -3.48
N ILE A 204 23.43 -2.41 -2.77
CA ILE A 204 24.58 -1.51 -2.88
C ILE A 204 25.14 -1.38 -4.30
N LYS A 205 24.95 -2.40 -5.14
CA LYS A 205 25.41 -2.42 -6.54
C LYS A 205 24.68 -1.40 -7.44
N ASP A 206 23.52 -0.96 -7.00
CA ASP A 206 22.73 0.05 -7.72
C ASP A 206 23.17 1.48 -7.40
N LEU A 207 24.05 1.65 -6.40
CA LEU A 207 24.54 2.94 -5.94
C LEU A 207 25.93 3.23 -6.50
N ASP A 208 26.05 4.30 -7.26
CA ASP A 208 27.33 4.86 -7.67
C ASP A 208 27.85 5.76 -6.54
N LEU A 209 28.72 5.21 -5.69
CA LEU A 209 29.30 5.90 -4.53
C LEU A 209 30.12 7.14 -4.92
N THR A 210 30.65 7.21 -6.15
CA THR A 210 31.42 8.36 -6.63
C THR A 210 30.57 9.64 -6.76
N ARG A 211 29.26 9.51 -6.73
CA ARG A 211 28.33 10.66 -6.72
C ARG A 211 28.16 11.28 -5.34
N LEU A 212 28.56 10.58 -4.29
CA LEU A 212 28.55 11.10 -2.94
C LEU A 212 29.88 11.80 -2.68
N LYS A 213 29.85 12.95 -2.01
CA LYS A 213 31.07 13.68 -1.62
C LYS A 213 31.41 13.33 -0.17
N SER A 214 32.69 13.32 0.15
CA SER A 214 33.18 13.02 1.51
C SER A 214 32.70 14.00 2.60
N THR A 215 32.13 15.13 2.19
CA THR A 215 31.52 16.13 3.09
C THR A 215 30.00 16.04 3.18
N ASP A 216 29.38 15.13 2.43
CA ASP A 216 27.91 15.03 2.40
C ASP A 216 27.40 14.36 3.69
N ASN A 217 26.34 14.94 4.25
CA ASN A 217 25.51 14.22 5.21
C ASN A 217 24.56 13.31 4.43
N VAL A 218 24.64 12.01 4.66
CA VAL A 218 23.86 11.02 3.91
C VAL A 218 22.78 10.42 4.79
N GLY A 219 21.52 10.63 4.39
CA GLY A 219 20.36 9.97 5.00
C GLY A 219 20.08 8.62 4.34
N ILE A 220 19.69 7.63 5.14
CA ILE A 220 19.31 6.29 4.65
C ILE A 220 17.95 5.92 5.21
N THR A 221 17.03 5.55 4.33
CA THR A 221 15.75 4.95 4.70
C THR A 221 15.48 3.69 3.88
N ALA A 222 14.58 2.83 4.37
CA ALA A 222 14.27 1.57 3.69
C ALA A 222 12.77 1.24 3.74
N GLY A 223 12.30 0.56 2.70
CA GLY A 223 10.96 -0.01 2.68
C GLY A 223 10.76 -1.08 3.77
N ALA A 224 9.52 -1.23 4.25
CA ALA A 224 9.18 -2.14 5.36
C ALA A 224 9.61 -3.61 5.14
N SER A 225 9.60 -4.07 3.91
CA SER A 225 10.00 -5.43 3.53
C SER A 225 11.47 -5.59 3.16
N THR A 226 12.28 -4.52 3.29
CA THR A 226 13.71 -4.58 2.97
C THR A 226 14.47 -5.40 4.02
N PRO A 227 15.21 -6.46 3.62
CA PRO A 227 15.97 -7.26 4.57
C PRO A 227 17.06 -6.46 5.29
N ASN A 228 17.22 -6.68 6.60
CA ASN A 228 18.18 -5.96 7.43
C ASN A 228 19.64 -6.07 6.93
N ASN A 229 20.02 -7.25 6.43
CA ASN A 229 21.37 -7.45 5.88
C ASN A 229 21.68 -6.53 4.68
N ILE A 230 20.69 -6.21 3.86
CA ILE A 230 20.84 -5.26 2.74
C ILE A 230 21.01 -3.83 3.29
N ILE A 231 20.25 -3.46 4.31
CA ILE A 231 20.36 -2.14 4.95
C ILE A 231 21.75 -1.98 5.58
N GLU A 232 22.21 -2.98 6.33
CA GLU A 232 23.53 -2.98 6.97
C GLU A 232 24.68 -2.94 5.94
N GLU A 233 24.55 -3.68 4.83
CA GLU A 233 25.51 -3.67 3.73
C GLU A 233 25.65 -2.25 3.15
N VAL A 234 24.53 -1.59 2.84
CA VAL A 234 24.53 -0.22 2.32
C VAL A 234 25.15 0.75 3.34
N GLN A 235 24.72 0.68 4.61
CA GLN A 235 25.27 1.53 5.68
C GLN A 235 26.78 1.37 5.82
N LYS A 236 27.27 0.13 5.79
CA LYS A 236 28.71 -0.16 5.93
C LYS A 236 29.50 0.39 4.74
N ASN A 237 29.02 0.19 3.51
CA ASN A 237 29.70 0.67 2.32
C ASN A 237 29.74 2.20 2.27
N VAL A 238 28.62 2.86 2.57
CA VAL A 238 28.59 4.34 2.65
C VAL A 238 29.56 4.86 3.70
N ARG A 239 29.61 4.27 4.92
CA ARG A 239 30.53 4.68 5.98
C ARG A 239 32.02 4.45 5.63
N ASN A 240 32.33 3.46 4.81
CA ASN A 240 33.71 3.15 4.44
C ASN A 240 34.24 4.08 3.34
N GLU A 241 33.35 4.77 2.61
CA GLU A 241 33.73 5.72 1.56
C GLU A 241 34.02 7.13 2.13
N PHE A 242 33.58 7.40 3.35
CA PHE A 242 33.78 8.64 4.11
C PHE A 242 34.67 8.44 5.34
#